data_b2ddd6292d10f7ba7b767e619bae942e
#
_entry.id   b2ddd6292d10f7ba7b767e619bae942e
#
_cell.length_a   1.000
_cell.length_b   1.000
_cell.length_c   1.000
_cell.angle_alpha   90.00
_cell.angle_beta   90.00
_cell.angle_gamma   90.00
#
_symmetry.space_group_name_H-M   'P 1'
#
loop_
_entity.id
_entity.type
_entity.pdbx_description
1 polymer ?
#
loop_
_entity_poly.entity_id
_entity_poly.type
_entity_poly.pdbx_seq_one_letter_code
_entity_poly.pdbx_strand_id
1 'polypeptide(L)'
;MDNLINVQERRGLRIFVAALILLIAGVLLSMKLGAVPLTWGELYQIITGGDTSKIGQIIMTIRLPRVVVGFLAGMNLALAGVILQGILRNPLADPGIIGITSGGALAAMIIMILMPTYVMLVPIGAFFGALVASFLVYGISWQGGLNPLRLILAGVAVAAFFGGFNTILSVFYPDRVQGTVSWMAGGFVGRSWDDVMMIWPYTAIGIIGSMISIRWLTLLSLGDDTARTLGVHVERCRLSLLVLASLLAASAVSVSGMLGFVGLIVPHVARLIVGVDYRYLIPTSMVFGGILIVYADTLARMMIAPGEIPVGVLMSFLGAPFFLYLLKGVGRR
;
A
#
# COMPACT_ATOMS: atom_id res chain seq x y z
N MET A 1 -15.63 -4.91 35.19
CA MET A 1 -14.90 -4.12 34.18
C MET A 1 -13.53 -4.71 33.92
N ASP A 2 -12.76 -5.09 34.93
CA ASP A 2 -11.41 -5.65 34.81
C ASP A 2 -11.31 -6.97 34.02
N ASN A 3 -12.32 -7.85 34.15
CA ASN A 3 -12.34 -9.11 33.38
C ASN A 3 -12.54 -8.89 31.85
N LEU A 4 -13.26 -7.85 31.44
CA LEU A 4 -13.47 -7.54 30.01
C LEU A 4 -12.21 -6.91 29.39
N ILE A 5 -11.50 -6.08 30.14
CA ILE A 5 -10.21 -5.49 29.73
C ILE A 5 -9.18 -6.60 29.53
N ASN A 6 -9.06 -7.53 30.50
CA ASN A 6 -8.16 -8.66 30.40
C ASN A 6 -8.45 -9.60 29.20
N VAL A 7 -9.72 -9.77 28.83
CA VAL A 7 -10.11 -10.60 27.66
C VAL A 7 -9.71 -9.91 26.35
N GLN A 8 -9.91 -8.60 26.23
CA GLN A 8 -9.52 -7.84 25.03
C GLN A 8 -8.00 -7.75 24.88
N GLU A 9 -7.26 -7.53 25.95
CA GLU A 9 -5.79 -7.54 25.93
C GLU A 9 -5.22 -8.89 25.52
N ARG A 10 -5.73 -9.99 26.09
CA ARG A 10 -5.32 -11.34 25.72
C ARG A 10 -5.67 -11.68 24.27
N ARG A 11 -6.80 -11.19 23.74
CA ARG A 11 -7.16 -11.34 22.34
C ARG A 11 -6.21 -10.55 21.44
N GLY A 12 -5.90 -9.32 21.79
CA GLY A 12 -4.93 -8.48 21.07
C GLY A 12 -3.54 -9.14 21.01
N LEU A 13 -3.04 -9.65 22.13
CA LEU A 13 -1.76 -10.35 22.18
C LEU A 13 -1.74 -11.61 21.31
N ARG A 14 -2.81 -12.43 21.32
CA ARG A 14 -2.91 -13.62 20.46
C ARG A 14 -2.88 -13.24 18.96
N ILE A 15 -3.58 -12.19 18.59
CA ILE A 15 -3.61 -11.69 17.20
C ILE A 15 -2.22 -11.22 16.79
N PHE A 16 -1.54 -10.47 17.66
CA PHE A 16 -0.19 -9.99 17.40
C PHE A 16 0.81 -11.14 17.24
N VAL A 17 0.78 -12.14 18.14
CA VAL A 17 1.64 -13.33 18.03
C VAL A 17 1.35 -14.11 16.76
N ALA A 18 0.07 -14.33 16.43
CA ALA A 18 -0.32 -15.00 15.19
C ALA A 18 0.17 -14.23 13.94
N ALA A 19 0.04 -12.90 13.93
CA ALA A 19 0.54 -12.06 12.85
C ALA A 19 2.07 -12.13 12.73
N LEU A 20 2.80 -12.14 13.85
CA LEU A 20 4.26 -12.27 13.85
C LEU A 20 4.69 -13.65 13.30
N ILE A 21 4.02 -14.72 13.71
CA ILE A 21 4.28 -16.06 13.19
C ILE A 21 4.02 -16.11 11.67
N LEU A 22 2.89 -15.56 11.22
CA LEU A 22 2.56 -15.49 9.81
C LEU A 22 3.60 -14.67 9.03
N LEU A 23 4.05 -13.55 9.57
CA LEU A 23 5.08 -12.72 8.94
C LEU A 23 6.39 -13.50 8.79
N ILE A 24 6.88 -14.10 9.88
CA ILE A 24 8.13 -14.88 9.86
C ILE A 24 8.00 -16.05 8.85
N ALA A 25 6.90 -16.78 8.91
CA ALA A 25 6.64 -17.87 7.96
C ALA A 25 6.60 -17.35 6.51
N GLY A 26 5.94 -16.23 6.24
CA GLY A 26 5.87 -15.60 4.92
C GLY A 26 7.24 -15.19 4.40
N VAL A 27 8.06 -14.55 5.23
CA VAL A 27 9.43 -14.15 4.88
C VAL A 27 10.28 -15.38 4.56
N LEU A 28 10.28 -16.38 5.43
CA LEU A 28 11.04 -17.62 5.22
C LEU A 28 10.60 -18.37 3.96
N LEU A 29 9.29 -18.47 3.72
CA LEU A 29 8.75 -19.07 2.49
C LEU A 29 9.14 -18.26 1.27
N SER A 30 9.06 -16.95 1.32
CA SER A 30 9.43 -16.07 0.22
C SER A 30 10.92 -16.13 -0.12
N MET A 31 11.79 -16.33 0.89
CA MET A 31 13.23 -16.54 0.68
C MET A 31 13.52 -17.93 0.10
N LYS A 32 12.81 -18.96 0.57
CA LYS A 32 13.01 -20.35 0.14
C LYS A 32 12.48 -20.61 -1.28
N LEU A 33 11.28 -20.08 -1.58
CA LEU A 33 10.57 -20.32 -2.84
C LEU A 33 11.03 -19.34 -3.93
N GLY A 34 11.21 -19.83 -5.16
CA GLY A 34 11.61 -19.03 -6.32
C GLY A 34 12.22 -19.92 -7.41
N ALA A 35 12.72 -19.29 -8.49
CA ALA A 35 13.30 -19.99 -9.64
C ALA A 35 14.45 -20.95 -9.26
N VAL A 36 15.19 -20.65 -8.21
CA VAL A 36 16.19 -21.56 -7.61
C VAL A 36 15.64 -22.02 -6.27
N PRO A 37 15.15 -23.26 -6.15
CA PRO A 37 14.63 -23.80 -4.90
C PRO A 37 15.75 -24.03 -3.90
N LEU A 38 15.46 -23.80 -2.62
CA LEU A 38 16.41 -24.00 -1.52
C LEU A 38 15.90 -25.05 -0.54
N THR A 39 16.84 -25.77 0.05
CA THR A 39 16.59 -26.59 1.23
C THR A 39 16.53 -25.71 2.48
N TRP A 40 15.89 -26.19 3.54
CA TRP A 40 15.86 -25.48 4.82
C TRP A 40 17.25 -25.34 5.47
N GLY A 41 18.14 -26.34 5.22
CA GLY A 41 19.52 -26.30 5.70
C GLY A 41 20.35 -25.19 5.07
N GLU A 42 20.26 -25.02 3.75
CA GLU A 42 20.93 -23.93 3.02
C GLU A 42 20.40 -22.57 3.49
N LEU A 43 19.08 -22.42 3.62
CA LEU A 43 18.49 -21.17 4.11
C LEU A 43 19.00 -20.83 5.52
N TYR A 44 19.10 -21.81 6.41
CA TYR A 44 19.65 -21.60 7.76
C TYR A 44 21.10 -21.14 7.71
N GLN A 45 21.96 -21.79 6.89
CA GLN A 45 23.36 -21.42 6.74
C GLN A 45 23.52 -20.00 6.19
N ILE A 46 22.68 -19.59 5.24
CA ILE A 46 22.67 -18.24 4.67
C ILE A 46 22.31 -17.21 5.74
N ILE A 47 21.24 -17.45 6.50
CA ILE A 47 20.77 -16.52 7.55
C ILE A 47 21.78 -16.38 8.68
N THR A 48 22.48 -17.46 9.03
CA THR A 48 23.51 -17.43 10.10
C THR A 48 24.88 -16.90 9.63
N GLY A 49 24.99 -16.52 8.34
CA GLY A 49 26.22 -15.95 7.79
C GLY A 49 27.29 -16.99 7.45
N GLY A 50 26.97 -18.29 7.52
CA GLY A 50 27.89 -19.39 7.22
C GLY A 50 28.07 -19.70 5.75
N ASP A 51 27.23 -19.13 4.86
CA ASP A 51 27.28 -19.40 3.44
C ASP A 51 27.66 -18.16 2.61
N THR A 52 28.82 -18.22 1.96
CA THR A 52 29.35 -17.21 1.03
C THR A 52 29.13 -17.60 -0.43
N SER A 53 28.30 -18.62 -0.68
CA SER A 53 28.01 -19.09 -2.04
C SER A 53 27.30 -18.04 -2.90
N LYS A 54 27.30 -18.22 -4.22
CA LYS A 54 26.53 -17.40 -5.15
C LYS A 54 25.04 -17.39 -4.81
N ILE A 55 24.52 -18.49 -4.26
CA ILE A 55 23.13 -18.62 -3.85
C ILE A 55 22.84 -17.73 -2.64
N GLY A 56 23.72 -17.72 -1.64
CA GLY A 56 23.62 -16.82 -0.49
C GLY A 56 23.59 -15.34 -0.91
N GLN A 57 24.46 -14.97 -1.85
CA GLN A 57 24.48 -13.62 -2.42
C GLN A 57 23.14 -13.27 -3.12
N ILE A 58 22.59 -14.15 -3.95
CA ILE A 58 21.28 -13.93 -4.62
C ILE A 58 20.18 -13.68 -3.58
N ILE A 59 20.17 -14.44 -2.49
CA ILE A 59 19.15 -14.27 -1.45
C ILE A 59 19.29 -12.90 -0.75
N MET A 60 20.49 -12.55 -0.35
CA MET A 60 20.73 -11.32 0.41
C MET A 60 20.64 -10.05 -0.44
N THR A 61 20.95 -10.12 -1.75
CA THR A 61 20.97 -8.95 -2.63
C THR A 61 19.71 -8.80 -3.50
N ILE A 62 18.97 -9.89 -3.74
CA ILE A 62 17.80 -9.85 -4.63
C ILE A 62 16.52 -10.22 -3.89
N ARG A 63 16.48 -11.40 -3.20
CA ARG A 63 15.22 -11.86 -2.59
C ARG A 63 14.86 -11.09 -1.34
N LEU A 64 15.81 -10.89 -0.43
CA LEU A 64 15.56 -10.23 0.84
C LEU A 64 15.12 -8.76 0.65
N PRO A 65 15.80 -7.92 -0.15
CA PRO A 65 15.33 -6.56 -0.42
C PRO A 65 13.93 -6.54 -1.01
N ARG A 66 13.62 -7.42 -1.97
CA ARG A 66 12.29 -7.55 -2.57
C ARG A 66 11.21 -7.80 -1.51
N VAL A 67 11.45 -8.73 -0.59
CA VAL A 67 10.52 -9.05 0.51
C VAL A 67 10.34 -7.86 1.45
N VAL A 68 11.43 -7.19 1.81
CA VAL A 68 11.40 -6.01 2.69
C VAL A 68 10.65 -4.86 2.03
N VAL A 69 10.94 -4.55 0.76
CA VAL A 69 10.22 -3.50 0.00
C VAL A 69 8.74 -3.84 -0.10
N GLY A 70 8.40 -5.09 -0.42
CA GLY A 70 7.00 -5.54 -0.49
C GLY A 70 6.28 -5.40 0.85
N PHE A 71 6.94 -5.78 1.95
CA PHE A 71 6.40 -5.62 3.30
C PHE A 71 6.15 -4.13 3.64
N LEU A 72 7.13 -3.25 3.41
CA LEU A 72 7.00 -1.82 3.68
C LEU A 72 5.93 -1.15 2.80
N ALA A 73 5.88 -1.51 1.51
CA ALA A 73 4.84 -0.99 0.60
C ALA A 73 3.44 -1.43 1.02
N GLY A 74 3.27 -2.70 1.42
CA GLY A 74 2.02 -3.23 1.94
C GLY A 74 1.58 -2.52 3.23
N MET A 75 2.50 -2.26 4.16
CA MET A 75 2.26 -1.46 5.37
C MET A 75 1.77 -0.06 5.02
N ASN A 76 2.47 0.63 4.12
CA ASN A 76 2.15 2.01 3.73
C ASN A 76 0.78 2.11 3.07
N LEU A 77 0.45 1.20 2.15
CA LEU A 77 -0.88 1.17 1.50
C LEU A 77 -1.99 0.86 2.49
N ALA A 78 -1.78 -0.06 3.42
CA ALA A 78 -2.76 -0.38 4.45
C ALA A 78 -3.01 0.79 5.40
N LEU A 79 -1.94 1.46 5.86
CA LEU A 79 -2.05 2.66 6.70
C LEU A 79 -2.75 3.81 5.97
N ALA A 80 -2.36 4.07 4.70
CA ALA A 80 -3.06 5.05 3.86
C ALA A 80 -4.55 4.73 3.73
N GLY A 81 -4.88 3.45 3.52
CA GLY A 81 -6.26 2.97 3.47
C GLY A 81 -7.04 3.23 4.76
N VAL A 82 -6.49 2.89 5.93
CA VAL A 82 -7.14 3.16 7.24
C VAL A 82 -7.44 4.65 7.41
N ILE A 83 -6.44 5.50 7.10
CA ILE A 83 -6.57 6.95 7.24
C ILE A 83 -7.64 7.49 6.29
N LEU A 84 -7.60 7.11 5.01
CA LEU A 84 -8.56 7.58 4.02
C LEU A 84 -9.98 7.12 4.34
N GLN A 85 -10.16 5.86 4.76
CA GLN A 85 -11.44 5.34 5.20
C GLN A 85 -11.98 6.10 6.42
N GLY A 86 -11.10 6.52 7.33
CA GLY A 86 -11.46 7.36 8.48
C GLY A 86 -11.86 8.78 8.10
N ILE A 87 -11.09 9.44 7.22
CA ILE A 87 -11.38 10.80 6.75
C ILE A 87 -12.70 10.85 5.98
N LEU A 88 -12.89 9.88 5.06
CA LEU A 88 -14.06 9.83 4.16
C LEU A 88 -15.27 9.18 4.81
N ARG A 89 -15.12 8.59 5.99
CA ARG A 89 -16.14 7.76 6.67
C ARG A 89 -16.74 6.73 5.71
N ASN A 90 -15.90 6.22 4.83
CA ASN A 90 -16.29 5.26 3.81
C ASN A 90 -15.33 4.06 3.87
N PRO A 91 -15.81 2.87 4.24
CA PRO A 91 -14.97 1.66 4.32
C PRO A 91 -14.46 1.18 2.95
N LEU A 92 -14.98 1.74 1.86
CA LEU A 92 -14.58 1.42 0.48
C LEU A 92 -13.52 2.39 -0.07
N ALA A 93 -13.05 3.35 0.74
CA ALA A 93 -12.01 4.27 0.30
C ALA A 93 -10.64 3.55 0.19
N ASP A 94 -9.94 3.83 -0.92
CA ASP A 94 -8.62 3.30 -1.25
C ASP A 94 -7.77 4.40 -1.89
N PRO A 95 -6.44 4.43 -1.66
CA PRO A 95 -5.56 5.42 -2.28
C PRO A 95 -5.67 5.51 -3.81
N GLY A 96 -5.97 4.39 -4.48
CA GLY A 96 -6.17 4.34 -5.93
C GLY A 96 -7.38 5.15 -6.41
N ILE A 97 -8.46 5.16 -5.63
CA ILE A 97 -9.69 5.88 -5.98
C ILE A 97 -9.47 7.41 -5.97
N ILE A 98 -8.53 7.90 -5.16
CA ILE A 98 -8.20 9.33 -5.06
C ILE A 98 -7.22 9.77 -6.16
N GLY A 99 -6.91 8.92 -7.13
CA GLY A 99 -6.06 9.29 -8.27
C GLY A 99 -4.55 9.32 -7.96
N ILE A 100 -4.11 8.95 -6.76
CA ILE A 100 -2.69 8.97 -6.37
C ILE A 100 -1.87 8.07 -7.30
N THR A 101 -2.35 6.86 -7.55
CA THR A 101 -1.66 5.89 -8.40
C THR A 101 -1.56 6.33 -9.86
N SER A 102 -2.58 7.04 -10.39
CA SER A 102 -2.59 7.50 -11.77
C SER A 102 -1.55 8.61 -12.03
N GLY A 103 -1.34 9.50 -11.05
CA GLY A 103 -0.29 10.52 -11.14
C GLY A 103 1.11 9.91 -11.11
N GLY A 104 1.32 8.93 -10.24
CA GLY A 104 2.57 8.16 -10.19
C GLY A 104 2.82 7.41 -11.51
N ALA A 105 1.77 6.80 -12.07
CA ALA A 105 1.85 6.11 -13.35
C ALA A 105 2.21 7.04 -14.51
N LEU A 106 1.59 8.21 -14.59
CA LEU A 106 1.90 9.18 -15.63
C LEU A 106 3.36 9.65 -15.56
N ALA A 107 3.82 10.01 -14.35
CA ALA A 107 5.22 10.45 -14.18
C ALA A 107 6.22 9.33 -14.50
N ALA A 108 5.94 8.09 -14.10
CA ALA A 108 6.76 6.94 -14.46
C ALA A 108 6.81 6.72 -15.98
N MET A 109 5.67 6.76 -16.67
CA MET A 109 5.60 6.61 -18.13
C MET A 109 6.34 7.72 -18.85
N ILE A 110 6.22 8.97 -18.41
CA ILE A 110 6.97 10.10 -18.97
C ILE A 110 8.47 9.80 -18.92
N ILE A 111 8.99 9.38 -17.77
CA ILE A 111 10.43 9.09 -17.62
C ILE A 111 10.82 7.90 -18.48
N MET A 112 10.10 6.78 -18.40
CA MET A 112 10.45 5.54 -19.11
C MET A 112 10.37 5.69 -20.62
N ILE A 113 9.44 6.49 -21.15
CA ILE A 113 9.23 6.66 -22.60
C ILE A 113 10.05 7.81 -23.18
N LEU A 114 10.02 8.99 -22.53
CA LEU A 114 10.66 10.20 -23.08
C LEU A 114 12.12 10.35 -22.61
N MET A 115 12.47 9.77 -21.45
CA MET A 115 13.78 9.90 -20.83
C MET A 115 14.38 8.53 -20.45
N PRO A 116 14.51 7.57 -21.40
CA PRO A 116 14.89 6.18 -21.09
C PRO A 116 16.28 6.03 -20.47
N THR A 117 17.18 6.98 -20.67
CA THR A 117 18.50 7.04 -20.02
C THR A 117 18.42 7.31 -18.52
N TYR A 118 17.28 7.84 -18.04
CA TYR A 118 17.06 8.21 -16.64
C TYR A 118 16.06 7.30 -15.92
N VAL A 119 15.96 6.03 -16.31
CA VAL A 119 15.05 5.04 -15.69
C VAL A 119 15.22 4.95 -14.17
N MET A 120 16.41 5.21 -13.65
CA MET A 120 16.65 5.25 -12.19
C MET A 120 15.86 6.36 -11.47
N LEU A 121 15.38 7.37 -12.19
CA LEU A 121 14.52 8.42 -11.63
C LEU A 121 13.04 8.04 -11.58
N VAL A 122 12.64 6.89 -12.13
CA VAL A 122 11.23 6.44 -12.13
C VAL A 122 10.63 6.41 -10.74
N PRO A 123 11.25 5.85 -9.70
CA PRO A 123 10.68 5.87 -8.36
C PRO A 123 10.46 7.28 -7.82
N ILE A 124 11.45 8.18 -8.03
CA ILE A 124 11.36 9.58 -7.60
C ILE A 124 10.24 10.31 -8.37
N GLY A 125 10.20 10.15 -9.69
CA GLY A 125 9.16 10.73 -10.53
C GLY A 125 7.76 10.24 -10.15
N ALA A 126 7.61 8.93 -9.95
CA ALA A 126 6.35 8.33 -9.53
C ALA A 126 5.89 8.85 -8.16
N PHE A 127 6.81 9.03 -7.21
CA PHE A 127 6.53 9.61 -5.91
C PHE A 127 5.96 11.03 -6.04
N PHE A 128 6.67 11.91 -6.76
CA PHE A 128 6.21 13.29 -6.95
C PHE A 128 4.95 13.37 -7.81
N GLY A 129 4.81 12.54 -8.84
CA GLY A 129 3.60 12.48 -9.66
C GLY A 129 2.37 12.06 -8.84
N ALA A 130 2.53 11.11 -7.94
CA ALA A 130 1.48 10.68 -7.02
C ALA A 130 1.08 11.80 -6.03
N LEU A 131 2.05 12.53 -5.48
CA LEU A 131 1.78 13.69 -4.62
C LEU A 131 1.07 14.81 -5.38
N VAL A 132 1.54 15.16 -6.59
CA VAL A 132 0.89 16.18 -7.43
C VAL A 132 -0.56 15.80 -7.71
N ALA A 133 -0.83 14.55 -8.09
CA ALA A 133 -2.19 14.05 -8.29
C ALA A 133 -3.06 14.24 -7.04
N SER A 134 -2.53 13.86 -5.89
CA SER A 134 -3.24 14.00 -4.61
C SER A 134 -3.58 15.46 -4.29
N PHE A 135 -2.62 16.37 -4.47
CA PHE A 135 -2.84 17.82 -4.24
C PHE A 135 -3.80 18.43 -5.26
N LEU A 136 -3.78 18.00 -6.51
CA LEU A 136 -4.76 18.42 -7.53
C LEU A 136 -6.18 17.98 -7.13
N VAL A 137 -6.35 16.71 -6.78
CA VAL A 137 -7.64 16.18 -6.33
C VAL A 137 -8.14 16.92 -5.09
N TYR A 138 -7.26 17.16 -4.12
CA TYR A 138 -7.61 17.95 -2.95
C TYR A 138 -8.03 19.37 -3.32
N GLY A 139 -7.25 20.09 -4.13
CA GLY A 139 -7.54 21.46 -4.54
C GLY A 139 -8.87 21.58 -5.29
N ILE A 140 -9.17 20.65 -6.21
CA ILE A 140 -10.43 20.63 -6.95
C ILE A 140 -11.62 20.32 -6.03
N SER A 141 -11.42 19.45 -5.04
CA SER A 141 -12.50 19.05 -4.12
C SER A 141 -12.80 20.07 -3.01
N TRP A 142 -11.91 21.04 -2.82
CA TRP A 142 -12.02 22.05 -1.78
C TRP A 142 -13.07 23.12 -2.12
N GLN A 143 -14.11 23.25 -1.31
CA GLN A 143 -15.09 24.36 -1.35
C GLN A 143 -15.53 24.70 0.07
N GLY A 144 -14.68 25.44 0.78
CA GLY A 144 -14.95 25.80 2.19
C GLY A 144 -14.85 24.65 3.18
N GLY A 145 -14.35 23.47 2.73
CA GLY A 145 -14.15 22.25 3.49
C GLY A 145 -14.03 21.03 2.59
N LEU A 146 -13.52 19.92 3.13
CA LEU A 146 -13.42 18.65 2.43
C LEU A 146 -14.76 17.92 2.39
N ASN A 147 -15.31 17.76 1.20
CA ASN A 147 -16.49 16.92 0.97
C ASN A 147 -16.04 15.53 0.42
N PRO A 148 -16.37 14.41 1.10
CA PRO A 148 -15.97 13.08 0.68
C PRO A 148 -16.42 12.71 -0.74
N LEU A 149 -17.64 13.07 -1.14
CA LEU A 149 -18.15 12.78 -2.47
C LEU A 149 -17.37 13.53 -3.55
N ARG A 150 -17.09 14.81 -3.33
CA ARG A 150 -16.30 15.62 -4.26
C ARG A 150 -14.88 15.11 -4.39
N LEU A 151 -14.27 14.65 -3.29
CA LEU A 151 -12.92 14.07 -3.32
C LEU A 151 -12.87 12.84 -4.21
N ILE A 152 -13.86 11.95 -4.13
CA ILE A 152 -13.96 10.75 -4.98
C ILE A 152 -14.18 11.16 -6.44
N LEU A 153 -15.11 12.07 -6.73
CA LEU A 153 -15.40 12.51 -8.10
C LEU A 153 -14.19 13.23 -8.73
N ALA A 154 -13.50 14.09 -7.98
CA ALA A 154 -12.27 14.73 -8.41
C ALA A 154 -11.17 13.71 -8.69
N GLY A 155 -11.05 12.66 -7.83
CA GLY A 155 -10.11 11.57 -8.03
C GLY A 155 -10.35 10.80 -9.33
N VAL A 156 -11.61 10.46 -9.62
CA VAL A 156 -12.00 9.80 -10.88
C VAL A 156 -11.68 10.69 -12.09
N ALA A 157 -11.99 11.99 -12.01
CA ALA A 157 -11.73 12.92 -13.11
C ALA A 157 -10.22 13.08 -13.36
N VAL A 158 -9.41 13.26 -12.32
CA VAL A 158 -7.95 13.37 -12.43
C VAL A 158 -7.34 12.06 -12.93
N ALA A 159 -7.81 10.92 -12.45
CA ALA A 159 -7.35 9.62 -12.94
C ALA A 159 -7.66 9.42 -14.43
N ALA A 160 -8.85 9.80 -14.89
CA ALA A 160 -9.23 9.74 -16.30
C ALA A 160 -8.37 10.70 -17.15
N PHE A 161 -8.10 11.90 -16.67
CA PHE A 161 -7.25 12.88 -17.34
C PHE A 161 -5.81 12.36 -17.49
N PHE A 162 -5.20 11.85 -16.44
CA PHE A 162 -3.87 11.27 -16.51
C PHE A 162 -3.84 9.98 -17.34
N GLY A 163 -4.91 9.17 -17.28
CA GLY A 163 -5.09 8.01 -18.15
C GLY A 163 -5.09 8.38 -19.64
N GLY A 164 -5.71 9.52 -20.01
CA GLY A 164 -5.65 10.07 -21.35
C GLY A 164 -4.22 10.38 -21.81
N PHE A 165 -3.40 11.01 -20.95
CA PHE A 165 -1.97 11.24 -21.26
C PHE A 165 -1.19 9.94 -21.40
N ASN A 166 -1.44 8.95 -20.54
CA ASN A 166 -0.82 7.63 -20.67
C ASN A 166 -1.18 6.97 -22.01
N THR A 167 -2.43 7.11 -22.45
CA THR A 167 -2.87 6.61 -23.76
C THR A 167 -2.16 7.35 -24.92
N ILE A 168 -2.04 8.68 -24.84
CA ILE A 168 -1.30 9.47 -25.83
C ILE A 168 0.14 8.98 -25.94
N LEU A 169 0.85 8.84 -24.82
CA LEU A 169 2.23 8.34 -24.79
C LEU A 169 2.33 6.93 -25.42
N SER A 170 1.36 6.08 -25.13
CA SER A 170 1.31 4.70 -25.68
C SER A 170 1.10 4.67 -27.18
N VAL A 171 0.27 5.58 -27.72
CA VAL A 171 0.00 5.66 -29.16
C VAL A 171 1.19 6.25 -29.93
N PHE A 172 1.84 7.29 -29.39
CA PHE A 172 2.95 7.93 -30.07
C PHE A 172 4.28 7.19 -29.95
N TYR A 173 4.45 6.35 -28.94
CA TYR A 173 5.71 5.63 -28.68
C TYR A 173 5.46 4.12 -28.46
N PRO A 174 4.83 3.38 -29.39
CA PRO A 174 4.45 1.99 -29.21
C PRO A 174 5.64 1.07 -28.89
N ASP A 175 6.80 1.32 -29.49
CA ASP A 175 7.99 0.49 -29.27
C ASP A 175 8.58 0.62 -27.85
N ARG A 176 8.28 1.71 -27.15
CA ARG A 176 8.79 1.95 -25.79
C ARG A 176 7.81 1.55 -24.69
N VAL A 177 6.55 1.40 -25.03
CA VAL A 177 5.49 1.05 -24.06
C VAL A 177 5.70 -0.33 -23.46
N GLN A 178 6.24 -1.29 -24.21
CA GLN A 178 6.45 -2.66 -23.75
C GLN A 178 7.22 -2.70 -22.43
N GLY A 179 8.25 -1.85 -22.27
CA GLY A 179 9.01 -1.74 -21.02
C GLY A 179 8.21 -1.17 -19.83
N THR A 180 7.12 -0.43 -20.09
CA THR A 180 6.30 0.19 -19.03
C THR A 180 5.21 -0.75 -18.49
N VAL A 181 4.80 -1.77 -19.25
CA VAL A 181 3.69 -2.66 -18.91
C VAL A 181 3.91 -3.35 -17.57
N SER A 182 5.12 -3.87 -17.33
CA SER A 182 5.46 -4.54 -16.07
C SER A 182 5.36 -3.60 -14.87
N TRP A 183 5.79 -2.35 -15.03
CA TRP A 183 5.69 -1.34 -13.98
C TRP A 183 4.24 -0.94 -13.71
N MET A 184 3.44 -0.76 -14.76
CA MET A 184 2.00 -0.45 -14.64
C MET A 184 1.19 -1.60 -14.05
N ALA A 185 1.59 -2.84 -14.31
CA ALA A 185 0.96 -4.02 -13.70
C ALA A 185 1.20 -4.12 -12.18
N GLY A 186 2.18 -3.40 -11.66
CA GLY A 186 2.56 -3.38 -10.25
C GLY A 186 3.29 -4.63 -9.79
N GLY A 187 4.48 -4.45 -9.19
CA GLY A 187 5.28 -5.57 -8.74
C GLY A 187 6.60 -5.16 -8.09
N PHE A 188 7.35 -6.16 -7.64
CA PHE A 188 8.59 -5.96 -6.91
C PHE A 188 9.81 -6.59 -7.62
N VAL A 189 9.69 -6.86 -8.91
CA VAL A 189 10.80 -7.38 -9.73
C VAL A 189 11.92 -6.35 -9.78
N GLY A 190 13.16 -6.79 -9.55
CA GLY A 190 14.34 -5.93 -9.62
C GLY A 190 14.51 -4.93 -8.47
N ARG A 191 13.75 -5.09 -7.38
CA ARG A 191 13.91 -4.24 -6.18
C ARG A 191 15.18 -4.59 -5.42
N SER A 192 15.87 -3.55 -4.94
CA SER A 192 17.18 -3.60 -4.29
C SER A 192 17.13 -2.97 -2.89
N TRP A 193 18.28 -2.98 -2.21
CA TRP A 193 18.44 -2.26 -0.94
C TRP A 193 18.28 -0.73 -1.09
N ASP A 194 18.55 -0.17 -2.27
CA ASP A 194 18.33 1.26 -2.53
C ASP A 194 16.84 1.60 -2.47
N ASP A 195 15.97 0.72 -2.99
CA ASP A 195 14.52 0.88 -2.85
C ASP A 195 14.06 0.78 -1.38
N VAL A 196 14.69 -0.09 -0.58
CA VAL A 196 14.45 -0.16 0.87
C VAL A 196 14.82 1.16 1.53
N MET A 197 16.03 1.69 1.22
CA MET A 197 16.50 2.97 1.79
C MET A 197 15.63 4.14 1.34
N MET A 198 15.01 4.05 0.18
CA MET A 198 14.08 5.06 -0.31
C MET A 198 12.72 5.03 0.42
N ILE A 199 12.13 3.85 0.65
CA ILE A 199 10.78 3.75 1.22
C ILE A 199 10.75 3.82 2.75
N TRP A 200 11.76 3.30 3.45
CA TRP A 200 11.73 3.14 4.90
C TRP A 200 11.54 4.45 5.69
N PRO A 201 12.10 5.63 5.28
CA PRO A 201 11.90 6.87 6.03
C PRO A 201 10.43 7.30 6.02
N TYR A 202 9.77 7.15 4.87
CA TYR A 202 8.34 7.46 4.73
C TYR A 202 7.48 6.49 5.52
N THR A 203 7.87 5.22 5.58
CA THR A 203 7.19 4.23 6.43
C THR A 203 7.32 4.60 7.91
N ALA A 204 8.51 4.99 8.36
CA ALA A 204 8.73 5.43 9.74
C ALA A 204 7.88 6.66 10.10
N ILE A 205 7.88 7.69 9.22
CA ILE A 205 7.02 8.87 9.36
C ILE A 205 5.55 8.45 9.38
N GLY A 206 5.17 7.53 8.50
CA GLY A 206 3.82 7.01 8.40
C GLY A 206 3.35 6.29 9.65
N ILE A 207 4.19 5.45 10.24
CA ILE A 207 3.89 4.74 11.50
C ILE A 207 3.68 5.76 12.62
N ILE A 208 4.64 6.66 12.82
CA ILE A 208 4.57 7.68 13.88
C ILE A 208 3.33 8.57 13.67
N GLY A 209 3.14 9.09 12.45
CA GLY A 209 2.00 9.94 12.11
C GLY A 209 0.66 9.24 12.30
N SER A 210 0.55 7.96 11.92
CA SER A 210 -0.67 7.17 12.10
C SER A 210 -0.97 6.93 13.57
N MET A 211 0.04 6.68 14.41
CA MET A 211 -0.14 6.53 15.86
C MET A 211 -0.62 7.83 16.51
N ILE A 212 -0.03 8.96 16.15
CA ILE A 212 -0.49 10.29 16.63
C ILE A 212 -1.92 10.57 16.15
N SER A 213 -2.28 10.10 14.98
CA SER A 213 -3.59 10.34 14.35
C SER A 213 -4.74 9.56 14.98
N ILE A 214 -4.50 8.59 15.85
CA ILE A 214 -5.54 7.75 16.49
C ILE A 214 -6.64 8.61 17.10
N ARG A 215 -6.27 9.63 17.89
CA ARG A 215 -7.22 10.53 18.53
C ARG A 215 -8.06 11.30 17.50
N TRP A 216 -7.45 11.82 16.47
CA TRP A 216 -8.14 12.59 15.44
C TRP A 216 -9.11 11.72 14.64
N LEU A 217 -8.67 10.52 14.23
CA LEU A 217 -9.53 9.57 13.51
C LEU A 217 -10.72 9.13 14.36
N THR A 218 -10.50 8.88 15.66
CA THR A 218 -11.58 8.52 16.59
C THR A 218 -12.59 9.66 16.72
N LEU A 219 -12.14 10.91 16.88
CA LEU A 219 -13.04 12.06 17.00
C LEU A 219 -13.78 12.35 15.69
N LEU A 220 -13.10 12.26 14.54
CA LEU A 220 -13.73 12.43 13.23
C LEU A 220 -14.78 11.36 12.93
N SER A 221 -14.65 10.16 13.48
CA SER A 221 -15.65 9.09 13.30
C SER A 221 -16.99 9.39 13.97
N LEU A 222 -17.02 10.28 15.00
CA LEU A 222 -18.24 10.69 15.70
C LEU A 222 -19.11 11.71 14.93
N GLY A 223 -18.57 12.26 13.84
CA GLY A 223 -19.22 13.30 13.05
C GLY A 223 -18.53 14.66 13.18
N ASP A 224 -18.68 15.50 12.15
CA ASP A 224 -17.98 16.79 12.07
C ASP A 224 -18.43 17.75 13.15
N ASP A 225 -19.73 17.81 13.38
CA ASP A 225 -20.31 18.72 14.38
C ASP A 225 -19.89 18.30 15.80
N THR A 226 -19.95 16.99 16.08
CA THR A 226 -19.47 16.46 17.37
C THR A 226 -17.98 16.69 17.56
N ALA A 227 -17.17 16.48 16.51
CA ALA A 227 -15.73 16.72 16.57
C ALA A 227 -15.40 18.20 16.83
N ARG A 228 -16.15 19.12 16.20
CA ARG A 228 -16.02 20.59 16.44
C ARG A 228 -16.36 20.98 17.86
N THR A 229 -17.47 20.46 18.42
CA THR A 229 -17.85 20.73 19.80
C THR A 229 -16.82 20.21 20.81
N LEU A 230 -16.09 19.16 20.46
CA LEU A 230 -14.97 18.62 21.24
C LEU A 230 -13.63 19.36 20.99
N GLY A 231 -13.66 20.52 20.31
CA GLY A 231 -12.50 21.39 20.11
C GLY A 231 -11.57 20.96 18.95
N VAL A 232 -12.01 20.06 18.06
CA VAL A 232 -11.20 19.62 16.93
C VAL A 232 -11.37 20.59 15.76
N HIS A 233 -10.25 21.06 15.21
CA HIS A 233 -10.24 21.78 13.93
C HIS A 233 -10.33 20.76 12.77
N VAL A 234 -11.56 20.33 12.45
CA VAL A 234 -11.87 19.24 11.52
C VAL A 234 -11.11 19.37 10.20
N GLU A 235 -11.10 20.56 9.59
CA GLU A 235 -10.46 20.77 8.28
C GLU A 235 -8.93 20.63 8.34
N ARG A 236 -8.30 21.16 9.41
CA ARG A 236 -6.84 21.00 9.60
C ARG A 236 -6.47 19.55 9.85
N CYS A 237 -7.24 18.84 10.66
CA CYS A 237 -7.01 17.42 10.93
C CYS A 237 -7.17 16.60 9.65
N ARG A 238 -8.21 16.86 8.85
CA ARG A 238 -8.42 16.17 7.57
C ARG A 238 -7.29 16.42 6.59
N LEU A 239 -6.85 17.66 6.47
CA LEU A 239 -5.71 18.01 5.59
C LEU A 239 -4.44 17.28 6.02
N SER A 240 -4.10 17.33 7.31
CA SER A 240 -2.90 16.66 7.83
C SER A 240 -2.96 15.15 7.60
N LEU A 241 -4.10 14.53 7.82
CA LEU A 241 -4.34 13.11 7.59
C LEU A 241 -4.28 12.75 6.10
N LEU A 242 -4.81 13.61 5.23
CA LEU A 242 -4.75 13.42 3.79
C LEU A 242 -3.31 13.50 3.28
N VAL A 243 -2.54 14.48 3.76
CA VAL A 243 -1.11 14.60 3.42
C VAL A 243 -0.34 13.35 3.86
N LEU A 244 -0.60 12.86 5.07
CA LEU A 244 0.02 11.64 5.59
C LEU A 244 -0.34 10.41 4.74
N ALA A 245 -1.62 10.23 4.39
CA ALA A 245 -2.08 9.14 3.55
C ALA A 245 -1.49 9.22 2.13
N SER A 246 -1.39 10.42 1.58
CA SER A 246 -0.78 10.67 0.26
C SER A 246 0.71 10.35 0.25
N LEU A 247 1.44 10.74 1.31
CA LEU A 247 2.86 10.44 1.47
C LEU A 247 3.09 8.91 1.51
N LEU A 248 2.29 8.20 2.32
CA LEU A 248 2.36 6.75 2.43
C LEU A 248 2.05 6.05 1.12
N ALA A 249 0.97 6.45 0.44
CA ALA A 249 0.59 5.85 -0.83
C ALA A 249 1.60 6.18 -1.94
N ALA A 250 2.09 7.42 -2.03
CA ALA A 250 3.09 7.82 -3.01
C ALA A 250 4.41 7.06 -2.82
N SER A 251 4.86 6.87 -1.57
CA SER A 251 6.06 6.09 -1.27
C SER A 251 5.91 4.61 -1.64
N ALA A 252 4.73 4.03 -1.47
CA ALA A 252 4.47 2.66 -1.90
C ALA A 252 4.46 2.56 -3.44
N VAL A 253 3.72 3.44 -4.13
CA VAL A 253 3.62 3.47 -5.60
C VAL A 253 4.99 3.66 -6.25
N SER A 254 5.87 4.46 -5.67
CA SER A 254 7.22 4.70 -6.20
C SER A 254 8.05 3.42 -6.33
N VAL A 255 7.85 2.45 -5.44
CA VAL A 255 8.59 1.18 -5.45
C VAL A 255 7.78 0.00 -5.94
N SER A 256 6.45 0.04 -5.90
CA SER A 256 5.60 -1.08 -6.32
C SER A 256 4.96 -0.91 -7.69
N GLY A 257 4.99 0.30 -8.26
CA GLY A 257 4.11 0.64 -9.39
C GLY A 257 2.65 0.70 -8.96
N MET A 258 1.74 0.46 -9.90
CA MET A 258 0.29 0.52 -9.63
C MET A 258 -0.17 -0.72 -8.87
N LEU A 259 -0.29 -0.62 -7.55
CA LEU A 259 -0.77 -1.69 -6.68
C LEU A 259 -2.08 -1.25 -6.00
N GLY A 260 -3.18 -1.89 -6.38
CA GLY A 260 -4.52 -1.57 -5.86
C GLY A 260 -5.00 -2.55 -4.79
N PHE A 261 -6.14 -2.20 -4.19
CA PHE A 261 -6.94 -3.02 -3.26
C PHE A 261 -6.32 -3.29 -1.88
N VAL A 262 -5.03 -3.08 -1.66
CA VAL A 262 -4.39 -3.32 -0.35
C VAL A 262 -5.01 -2.44 0.72
N GLY A 263 -5.14 -1.14 0.42
CA GLY A 263 -5.75 -0.15 1.31
C GLY A 263 -7.24 -0.35 1.53
N LEU A 264 -7.89 -1.16 0.71
CA LEU A 264 -9.30 -1.52 0.85
C LEU A 264 -9.48 -2.81 1.66
N ILE A 265 -8.79 -3.88 1.26
CA ILE A 265 -8.94 -5.23 1.83
C ILE A 265 -8.44 -5.26 3.28
N VAL A 266 -7.22 -4.79 3.50
CA VAL A 266 -6.52 -4.97 4.78
C VAL A 266 -7.24 -4.28 5.94
N PRO A 267 -7.63 -2.98 5.86
CA PRO A 267 -8.34 -2.35 6.95
C PRO A 267 -9.71 -2.98 7.21
N HIS A 268 -10.36 -3.50 6.18
CA HIS A 268 -11.64 -4.18 6.34
C HIS A 268 -11.48 -5.50 7.11
N VAL A 269 -10.53 -6.34 6.70
CA VAL A 269 -10.22 -7.61 7.40
C VAL A 269 -9.78 -7.33 8.84
N ALA A 270 -8.92 -6.32 9.04
CA ALA A 270 -8.49 -5.92 10.37
C ALA A 270 -9.69 -5.52 11.28
N ARG A 271 -10.68 -4.75 10.75
CA ARG A 271 -11.90 -4.41 11.49
C ARG A 271 -12.72 -5.63 11.92
N LEU A 272 -12.79 -6.64 11.09
CA LEU A 272 -13.50 -7.89 11.46
C LEU A 272 -12.82 -8.63 12.61
N ILE A 273 -11.51 -8.45 12.77
CA ILE A 273 -10.70 -9.16 13.75
C ILE A 273 -10.59 -8.37 15.06
N VAL A 274 -10.25 -7.06 14.98
CA VAL A 274 -9.95 -6.23 16.17
C VAL A 274 -11.01 -5.16 16.45
N GLY A 275 -12.05 -5.05 15.62
CA GLY A 275 -13.09 -4.04 15.75
C GLY A 275 -12.72 -2.70 15.12
N VAL A 276 -13.47 -1.66 15.49
CA VAL A 276 -13.38 -0.32 14.86
C VAL A 276 -12.47 0.66 15.61
N ASP A 277 -11.93 0.26 16.77
CA ASP A 277 -11.06 1.12 17.58
C ASP A 277 -9.70 1.29 16.89
N TYR A 278 -9.37 2.53 16.54
CA TYR A 278 -8.13 2.87 15.82
C TYR A 278 -6.85 2.50 16.59
N ARG A 279 -6.91 2.35 17.91
CA ARG A 279 -5.76 1.90 18.73
C ARG A 279 -5.30 0.50 18.36
N TYR A 280 -6.23 -0.35 17.96
CA TYR A 280 -5.95 -1.73 17.52
C TYR A 280 -5.98 -1.84 15.99
N LEU A 281 -6.84 -1.08 15.32
CA LEU A 281 -7.03 -1.13 13.88
C LEU A 281 -5.78 -0.71 13.11
N ILE A 282 -5.12 0.38 13.52
CA ILE A 282 -3.93 0.91 12.84
C ILE A 282 -2.77 -0.10 12.90
N PRO A 283 -2.30 -0.56 14.08
CA PRO A 283 -1.18 -1.48 14.13
C PRO A 283 -1.50 -2.84 13.50
N THR A 284 -2.73 -3.32 13.61
CA THR A 284 -3.14 -4.57 12.95
C THR A 284 -3.14 -4.44 11.43
N SER A 285 -3.70 -3.35 10.90
CA SER A 285 -3.72 -3.09 9.45
C SER A 285 -2.31 -2.94 8.90
N MET A 286 -1.43 -2.26 9.62
CA MET A 286 -0.03 -2.10 9.27
C MET A 286 0.65 -3.45 9.03
N VAL A 287 0.62 -4.33 10.02
CA VAL A 287 1.27 -5.65 9.94
C VAL A 287 0.61 -6.52 8.88
N PHE A 288 -0.73 -6.54 8.83
CA PHE A 288 -1.46 -7.34 7.86
C PHE A 288 -1.24 -6.88 6.41
N GLY A 289 -1.04 -5.57 6.19
CA GLY A 289 -0.69 -5.05 4.87
C GLY A 289 0.63 -5.60 4.35
N GLY A 290 1.64 -5.60 5.20
CA GLY A 290 2.93 -6.19 4.88
C GLY A 290 2.83 -7.71 4.64
N ILE A 291 2.14 -8.44 5.52
CA ILE A 291 1.92 -9.89 5.38
C ILE A 291 1.22 -10.19 4.05
N LEU A 292 0.12 -9.50 3.75
CA LEU A 292 -0.64 -9.72 2.52
C LEU A 292 0.25 -9.62 1.28
N ILE A 293 1.07 -8.58 1.20
CA ILE A 293 1.94 -8.37 0.04
C ILE A 293 3.07 -9.40 -0.03
N VAL A 294 3.68 -9.77 1.08
CA VAL A 294 4.72 -10.82 1.09
C VAL A 294 4.18 -12.14 0.56
N TYR A 295 2.99 -12.56 1.01
CA TYR A 295 2.36 -13.78 0.52
C TYR A 295 1.87 -13.65 -0.92
N ALA A 296 1.26 -12.52 -1.29
CA ALA A 296 0.77 -12.29 -2.65
C ALA A 296 1.93 -12.28 -3.67
N ASP A 297 3.05 -11.60 -3.37
CA ASP A 297 4.22 -11.60 -4.24
C ASP A 297 4.86 -12.98 -4.33
N THR A 298 4.91 -13.73 -3.23
CA THR A 298 5.43 -15.11 -3.24
C THR A 298 4.56 -16.02 -4.10
N LEU A 299 3.24 -15.95 -3.96
CA LEU A 299 2.30 -16.71 -4.79
C LEU A 299 2.42 -16.33 -6.27
N ALA A 300 2.43 -15.02 -6.57
CA ALA A 300 2.52 -14.52 -7.93
C ALA A 300 3.78 -15.02 -8.68
N ARG A 301 4.91 -15.12 -7.97
CA ARG A 301 6.16 -15.69 -8.48
C ARG A 301 6.09 -17.19 -8.74
N MET A 302 5.28 -17.91 -7.96
CA MET A 302 5.23 -19.39 -8.06
C MET A 302 4.22 -19.88 -9.09
N MET A 303 3.22 -19.08 -9.48
CA MET A 303 2.10 -19.51 -10.32
C MET A 303 2.52 -19.92 -11.73
N ILE A 304 3.51 -19.26 -12.32
CA ILE A 304 3.95 -19.51 -13.72
C ILE A 304 5.48 -19.63 -13.78
N ALA A 305 6.11 -20.24 -12.78
CA ALA A 305 7.56 -20.41 -12.78
C ALA A 305 8.05 -21.15 -14.06
N PRO A 306 9.15 -20.71 -14.73
CA PRO A 306 10.10 -19.67 -14.29
C PRO A 306 9.68 -18.22 -14.59
N GLY A 307 8.56 -17.98 -15.25
CA GLY A 307 7.96 -16.63 -15.39
C GLY A 307 7.35 -16.16 -14.09
N GLU A 308 7.10 -14.85 -14.00
CA GLU A 308 6.46 -14.24 -12.82
C GLU A 308 5.22 -13.44 -13.24
N ILE A 309 4.13 -13.60 -12.51
CA ILE A 309 2.97 -12.71 -12.63
C ILE A 309 3.23 -11.47 -11.78
N PRO A 310 3.00 -10.24 -12.28
CA PRO A 310 3.03 -9.05 -11.44
C PRO A 310 2.01 -9.17 -10.28
N VAL A 311 2.45 -8.86 -9.04
CA VAL A 311 1.59 -9.01 -7.86
C VAL A 311 0.33 -8.14 -7.94
N GLY A 312 0.38 -6.99 -8.62
CA GLY A 312 -0.78 -6.13 -8.83
C GLY A 312 -1.90 -6.80 -9.64
N VAL A 313 -1.55 -7.68 -10.59
CA VAL A 313 -2.53 -8.51 -11.30
C VAL A 313 -3.23 -9.47 -10.34
N LEU A 314 -2.45 -10.18 -9.50
CA LEU A 314 -3.01 -11.07 -8.49
C LEU A 314 -3.91 -10.30 -7.50
N MET A 315 -3.46 -9.12 -7.05
CA MET A 315 -4.25 -8.27 -6.17
C MET A 315 -5.55 -7.79 -6.82
N SER A 316 -5.56 -7.56 -8.13
CA SER A 316 -6.79 -7.20 -8.86
C SER A 316 -7.77 -8.37 -8.93
N PHE A 317 -7.29 -9.60 -9.15
CA PHE A 317 -8.14 -10.80 -9.14
C PHE A 317 -8.72 -11.13 -7.76
N LEU A 318 -8.00 -10.81 -6.68
CA LEU A 318 -8.50 -11.00 -5.31
C LEU A 318 -9.39 -9.81 -4.89
N GLY A 319 -8.99 -8.60 -5.23
CA GLY A 319 -9.59 -7.37 -4.75
C GLY A 319 -10.93 -7.05 -5.40
N ALA A 320 -11.08 -7.26 -6.71
CA ALA A 320 -12.33 -6.93 -7.38
C ALA A 320 -13.52 -7.80 -6.92
N PRO A 321 -13.41 -9.14 -6.79
CA PRO A 321 -14.48 -9.95 -6.20
C PRO A 321 -14.75 -9.59 -4.74
N PHE A 322 -13.71 -9.30 -3.95
CA PHE A 322 -13.86 -8.87 -2.57
C PHE A 322 -14.63 -7.54 -2.48
N PHE A 323 -14.31 -6.58 -3.34
CA PHE A 323 -15.03 -5.30 -3.42
C PHE A 323 -16.51 -5.48 -3.77
N LEU A 324 -16.82 -6.33 -4.76
CA LEU A 324 -18.19 -6.65 -5.14
C LEU A 324 -18.96 -7.33 -4.01
N TYR A 325 -18.30 -8.19 -3.25
CA TYR A 325 -18.88 -8.81 -2.05
C TYR A 325 -19.26 -7.77 -1.00
N LEU A 326 -18.36 -6.80 -0.73
CA LEU A 326 -18.62 -5.71 0.21
C LEU A 326 -19.79 -4.83 -0.22
N LEU A 327 -19.90 -4.50 -1.51
CA LEU A 327 -21.02 -3.71 -2.05
C LEU A 327 -22.37 -4.37 -1.82
N LYS A 328 -22.47 -5.71 -1.95
CA LYS A 328 -23.71 -6.44 -1.64
C LYS A 328 -24.09 -6.36 -0.16
N GLY A 329 -23.12 -6.24 0.75
CA GLY A 329 -23.36 -6.10 2.18
C GLY A 329 -23.84 -4.71 2.59
N VAL A 330 -23.42 -3.67 1.91
CA VAL A 330 -23.79 -2.26 2.22
C VAL A 330 -25.26 -1.97 1.85
N GLY A 331 -25.82 -2.63 0.84
CA GLY A 331 -27.22 -2.45 0.42
C GLY A 331 -28.26 -3.15 1.30
N ARG A 332 -27.83 -3.89 2.35
CA ARG A 332 -28.74 -4.65 3.24
C ARG A 332 -28.84 -4.05 4.67
N ARG A 333 -28.23 -2.91 4.91
CA ARG A 333 -28.33 -2.12 6.15
C ARG A 333 -28.92 -0.75 5.86
#